data_dfc4b787a7aeca64108366e6f461a67c
#
_entry.id   dfc4b787a7aeca64108366e6f461a67c
#
_cell.length_a   1.000
_cell.length_b   1.000
_cell.length_c   1.000
_cell.angle_alpha   90.00
_cell.angle_beta   90.00
_cell.angle_gamma   90.00
#
_symmetry.space_group_name_H-M   'P 1'
#
loop_
_entity.id
_entity.type
_entity.pdbx_description
1 polymer ?
#
loop_
_entity_poly.entity_id
_entity_poly.type
_entity_poly.pdbx_seq_one_letter_code
_entity_poly.pdbx_strand_id
1 'polypeptide(L)'
;MSKFSLYFVFVVLTTFASTNTSFAFDTQAKAAYVIDQETGTVLLAKKENVALPPASMSKLMTLFIAFEALQDGRLSWDEKLPVSEHAMSYGGSTMFLDTTDRVTVKDLIRGIIVLSGNDACAVLAEALSVDGTEKGFASMMTAKAKKLGMHNSVFANSNGWPHPSQRMSMKD
;
A
#
# COMPACT_ATOMS: atom_id res chain seq x y z
N MET A 1 -2.89 -58.96 -31.49
CA MET A 1 -3.46 -57.63 -31.32
C MET A 1 -4.06 -57.19 -32.64
N SER A 2 -5.35 -56.95 -32.69
CA SER A 2 -6.04 -56.56 -33.95
C SER A 2 -5.61 -55.14 -34.33
N LYS A 3 -5.55 -54.84 -35.63
CA LYS A 3 -5.22 -53.49 -36.14
C LYS A 3 -6.17 -52.41 -35.56
N PHE A 4 -7.36 -52.78 -35.18
CA PHE A 4 -8.34 -51.91 -34.53
C PHE A 4 -7.92 -51.45 -33.12
N SER A 5 -7.25 -52.31 -32.34
CA SER A 5 -6.75 -52.00 -31.02
C SER A 5 -5.59 -50.96 -31.05
N LEU A 6 -4.76 -51.05 -32.11
CA LEU A 6 -3.64 -50.14 -32.30
C LEU A 6 -4.08 -48.72 -32.67
N TYR A 7 -5.12 -48.56 -33.50
CA TYR A 7 -5.69 -47.27 -33.85
C TYR A 7 -6.38 -46.58 -32.67
N PHE A 8 -7.07 -47.38 -31.83
CA PHE A 8 -7.71 -46.82 -30.63
C PHE A 8 -6.71 -46.27 -29.61
N VAL A 9 -5.59 -46.95 -29.39
CA VAL A 9 -4.53 -46.49 -28.55
C VAL A 9 -3.86 -45.23 -29.12
N PHE A 10 -3.68 -45.12 -30.42
CA PHE A 10 -3.08 -43.95 -31.07
C PHE A 10 -3.99 -42.72 -30.99
N VAL A 11 -5.30 -42.89 -31.17
CA VAL A 11 -6.27 -41.79 -31.03
C VAL A 11 -6.41 -41.33 -29.61
N VAL A 12 -6.32 -42.20 -28.60
CA VAL A 12 -6.36 -41.81 -27.17
C VAL A 12 -5.07 -41.07 -26.76
N LEU A 13 -3.90 -41.48 -27.31
CA LEU A 13 -2.65 -40.78 -27.04
C LEU A 13 -2.60 -39.35 -27.64
N THR A 14 -3.23 -39.14 -28.80
CA THR A 14 -3.25 -37.82 -29.46
C THR A 14 -4.18 -36.82 -28.78
N THR A 15 -5.20 -37.27 -28.09
CA THR A 15 -6.13 -36.39 -27.35
C THR A 15 -5.55 -35.84 -26.05
N PHE A 16 -4.52 -36.49 -25.48
CA PHE A 16 -3.84 -36.00 -24.28
C PHE A 16 -2.70 -34.96 -24.53
N ALA A 17 -2.36 -34.70 -25.80
CA ALA A 17 -1.27 -33.79 -26.16
C ALA A 17 -1.69 -32.32 -26.35
N SER A 18 -2.96 -31.97 -26.14
CA SER A 18 -3.41 -30.56 -26.14
C SER A 18 -3.10 -29.90 -24.80
N THR A 19 -1.82 -29.68 -24.51
CA THR A 19 -1.44 -28.74 -23.47
C THR A 19 -1.81 -27.35 -23.97
N ASN A 20 -2.98 -26.86 -23.52
CA ASN A 20 -3.27 -25.44 -23.63
C ASN A 20 -2.17 -24.69 -22.87
N THR A 21 -1.20 -24.13 -23.60
CA THR A 21 -0.28 -23.15 -23.03
C THR A 21 -1.13 -21.94 -22.65
N SER A 22 -1.56 -21.91 -21.40
CA SER A 22 -2.10 -20.70 -20.80
C SER A 22 -0.97 -19.68 -20.82
N PHE A 23 -1.08 -18.63 -21.63
CA PHE A 23 -0.18 -17.49 -21.54
C PHE A 23 -0.46 -16.81 -20.20
N ALA A 24 0.39 -17.07 -19.22
CA ALA A 24 0.36 -16.33 -17.98
C ALA A 24 0.64 -14.85 -18.30
N PHE A 25 -0.20 -13.96 -17.81
CA PHE A 25 0.03 -12.53 -17.92
C PHE A 25 1.40 -12.21 -17.28
N ASP A 26 2.29 -11.60 -18.06
CA ASP A 26 3.58 -11.11 -17.57
C ASP A 26 3.57 -9.58 -17.49
N THR A 27 4.38 -9.03 -16.61
CA THR A 27 4.53 -7.58 -16.40
C THR A 27 6.00 -7.19 -16.36
N GLN A 28 6.32 -5.99 -16.87
CA GLN A 28 7.65 -5.39 -16.79
C GLN A 28 7.96 -4.82 -15.38
N ALA A 29 6.99 -4.83 -14.46
CA ALA A 29 7.22 -4.41 -13.08
C ALA A 29 8.29 -5.28 -12.39
N LYS A 30 9.08 -4.65 -11.51
CA LYS A 30 10.10 -5.36 -10.71
C LYS A 30 9.49 -6.39 -9.77
N ALA A 31 8.33 -6.07 -9.21
CA ALA A 31 7.51 -6.96 -8.41
C ALA A 31 6.04 -6.62 -8.65
N ALA A 32 5.16 -7.61 -8.52
CA ALA A 32 3.72 -7.43 -8.67
C ALA A 32 2.96 -8.48 -7.84
N TYR A 33 1.79 -8.09 -7.34
CA TYR A 33 0.87 -8.99 -6.67
C TYR A 33 -0.55 -8.56 -7.01
N VAL A 34 -1.33 -9.48 -7.58
CA VAL A 34 -2.73 -9.25 -7.95
C VAL A 34 -3.58 -10.37 -7.39
N ILE A 35 -4.62 -10.01 -6.68
CA ILE A 35 -5.59 -10.95 -6.11
C ILE A 35 -7.00 -10.59 -6.58
N ASP A 36 -7.81 -11.59 -6.76
CA ASP A 36 -9.25 -11.43 -6.82
C ASP A 36 -9.78 -11.23 -5.39
N GLN A 37 -10.42 -10.11 -5.13
CA GLN A 37 -10.82 -9.73 -3.77
C GLN A 37 -11.98 -10.56 -3.24
N GLU A 38 -12.86 -11.07 -4.10
CA GLU A 38 -14.02 -11.85 -3.68
C GLU A 38 -13.61 -13.28 -3.32
N THR A 39 -12.72 -13.88 -4.11
CA THR A 39 -12.34 -15.28 -3.95
C THR A 39 -11.03 -15.49 -3.19
N GLY A 40 -10.21 -14.43 -3.04
CA GLY A 40 -8.85 -14.53 -2.52
C GLY A 40 -7.86 -15.20 -3.47
N THR A 41 -8.27 -15.48 -4.72
CA THR A 41 -7.42 -16.16 -5.70
C THR A 41 -6.27 -15.26 -6.14
N VAL A 42 -5.04 -15.76 -6.06
CA VAL A 42 -3.86 -15.04 -6.56
C VAL A 42 -3.80 -15.17 -8.08
N LEU A 43 -3.97 -14.06 -8.78
CA LEU A 43 -3.95 -13.98 -10.24
C LEU A 43 -2.53 -13.72 -10.79
N LEU A 44 -1.69 -13.02 -10.03
CA LEU A 44 -0.29 -12.77 -10.37
C LEU A 44 0.53 -12.61 -9.09
N ALA A 45 1.67 -13.31 -9.02
CA ALA A 45 2.67 -13.15 -7.98
C ALA A 45 4.06 -13.12 -8.61
N LYS A 46 4.70 -11.96 -8.62
CA LYS A 46 6.06 -11.74 -9.12
C LYS A 46 6.90 -11.06 -8.05
N LYS A 47 7.81 -11.80 -7.42
CA LYS A 47 8.66 -11.27 -6.34
C LYS A 47 7.88 -10.51 -5.27
N GLU A 48 6.70 -10.99 -4.97
CA GLU A 48 5.68 -10.33 -4.14
C GLU A 48 6.14 -10.06 -2.71
N ASN A 49 7.13 -10.82 -2.22
CA ASN A 49 7.69 -10.67 -0.87
C ASN A 49 8.97 -9.80 -0.83
N VAL A 50 9.46 -9.33 -1.99
CA VAL A 50 10.66 -8.47 -2.02
C VAL A 50 10.30 -7.07 -1.55
N ALA A 51 11.00 -6.62 -0.50
CA ALA A 51 10.80 -5.29 0.06
C ALA A 51 11.43 -4.21 -0.83
N LEU A 52 10.64 -3.33 -1.38
CA LEU A 52 10.99 -2.23 -2.27
C LEU A 52 10.60 -0.87 -1.66
N PRO A 53 11.17 0.25 -2.14
CA PRO A 53 10.69 1.58 -1.77
C PRO A 53 9.23 1.75 -2.21
N PRO A 54 8.29 2.02 -1.28
CA PRO A 54 6.86 2.05 -1.59
C PRO A 54 6.39 3.38 -2.21
N ALA A 55 7.18 4.45 -2.09
CA ALA A 55 6.76 5.80 -2.43
C ALA A 55 5.38 6.14 -1.81
N SER A 56 4.52 6.85 -2.52
CA SER A 56 3.20 7.30 -2.01
C SER A 56 2.22 6.18 -1.65
N MET A 57 2.50 4.92 -1.97
CA MET A 57 1.69 3.80 -1.46
C MET A 57 1.72 3.72 0.08
N SER A 58 2.76 4.25 0.73
CA SER A 58 2.86 4.37 2.18
C SER A 58 1.68 5.14 2.81
N LYS A 59 1.10 6.07 2.08
CA LYS A 59 -0.03 6.90 2.53
C LYS A 59 -1.29 6.09 2.84
N LEU A 60 -1.42 4.89 2.28
CA LEU A 60 -2.50 3.98 2.64
C LEU A 60 -2.47 3.62 4.13
N MET A 61 -1.28 3.40 4.70
CA MET A 61 -1.16 3.14 6.14
C MET A 61 -1.46 4.39 6.98
N THR A 62 -1.06 5.57 6.53
CA THR A 62 -1.40 6.83 7.20
C THR A 62 -2.91 7.04 7.22
N LEU A 63 -3.59 6.85 6.08
CA LEU A 63 -5.04 6.92 5.98
C LEU A 63 -5.72 5.84 6.83
N PHE A 64 -5.20 4.62 6.83
CA PHE A 64 -5.74 3.53 7.64
C PHE A 64 -5.75 3.90 9.14
N ILE A 65 -4.63 4.40 9.66
CA ILE A 65 -4.54 4.83 11.07
C ILE A 65 -5.44 6.05 11.34
N ALA A 66 -5.55 7.00 10.40
CA ALA A 66 -6.43 8.14 10.52
C ALA A 66 -7.92 7.72 10.56
N PHE A 67 -8.33 6.76 9.73
CA PHE A 67 -9.70 6.23 9.76
C PHE A 67 -9.99 5.44 11.03
N GLU A 68 -9.04 4.67 11.56
CA GLU A 68 -9.21 4.06 12.88
C GLU A 68 -9.38 5.13 13.97
N ALA A 69 -8.58 6.20 13.92
CA ALA A 69 -8.67 7.30 14.88
C ALA A 69 -10.02 8.03 14.81
N LEU A 70 -10.59 8.18 13.63
CA LEU A 70 -11.96 8.69 13.45
C LEU A 70 -13.00 7.74 14.00
N GLN A 71 -12.82 6.44 13.80
CA GLN A 71 -13.77 5.42 14.27
C GLN A 71 -13.78 5.31 15.79
N ASP A 72 -12.62 5.42 16.45
CA ASP A 72 -12.49 5.33 17.90
C ASP A 72 -12.57 6.68 18.63
N GLY A 73 -12.84 7.77 17.89
CA GLY A 73 -13.09 9.10 18.44
C GLY A 73 -11.84 9.88 18.87
N ARG A 74 -10.63 9.41 18.52
CA ARG A 74 -9.38 10.18 18.74
C ARG A 74 -9.20 11.35 17.78
N LEU A 75 -9.90 11.33 16.64
CA LEU A 75 -10.04 12.43 15.69
C LEU A 75 -11.52 12.66 15.39
N SER A 76 -11.86 13.89 14.97
CA SER A 76 -13.15 14.18 14.37
C SER A 76 -13.01 14.85 12.99
N TRP A 77 -14.01 14.65 12.12
CA TRP A 77 -13.93 15.13 10.72
C TRP A 77 -13.72 16.64 10.60
N ASP A 78 -14.37 17.42 11.49
CA ASP A 78 -14.35 18.88 11.47
C ASP A 78 -13.28 19.47 12.41
N GLU A 79 -12.50 18.62 13.09
CA GLU A 79 -11.37 19.04 13.91
C GLU A 79 -10.33 19.73 13.04
N LYS A 80 -9.84 20.88 13.50
CA LYS A 80 -8.82 21.67 12.80
C LYS A 80 -7.45 21.45 13.41
N LEU A 81 -6.52 20.95 12.61
CA LEU A 81 -5.14 20.66 13.02
C LEU A 81 -4.22 21.81 12.59
N PRO A 82 -3.22 22.16 13.43
CA PRO A 82 -2.19 23.12 13.08
C PRO A 82 -1.20 22.53 12.10
N VAL A 83 -0.62 23.35 11.25
CA VAL A 83 0.47 22.98 10.35
C VAL A 83 1.80 23.38 11.00
N SER A 84 2.72 22.45 11.13
CA SER A 84 4.09 22.69 11.64
C SER A 84 5.03 23.14 10.52
N GLU A 85 6.15 23.71 10.89
CA GLU A 85 7.25 24.01 9.94
C GLU A 85 7.74 22.72 9.24
N HIS A 86 7.76 21.60 9.95
CA HIS A 86 8.13 20.31 9.39
C HIS A 86 7.13 19.88 8.28
N ALA A 87 5.83 19.92 8.55
CA ALA A 87 4.81 19.60 7.58
C ALA A 87 4.87 20.53 6.35
N MET A 88 5.01 21.83 6.57
CA MET A 88 5.16 22.83 5.50
C MET A 88 6.43 22.62 4.66
N SER A 89 7.49 22.04 5.23
CA SER A 89 8.77 21.83 4.52
C SER A 89 8.72 20.75 3.43
N TYR A 90 7.67 19.93 3.39
CA TYR A 90 7.54 18.91 2.37
C TYR A 90 7.34 19.51 0.97
N GLY A 91 8.09 18.99 0.02
CA GLY A 91 7.92 19.27 -1.40
C GLY A 91 7.14 18.18 -2.15
N GLY A 92 7.18 18.24 -3.48
CA GLY A 92 6.49 17.30 -4.36
C GLY A 92 4.98 17.54 -4.37
N SER A 93 4.17 16.51 -4.25
CA SER A 93 2.71 16.62 -4.16
C SER A 93 2.29 17.13 -2.79
N THR A 94 1.70 18.32 -2.71
CA THR A 94 1.31 19.01 -1.48
C THR A 94 -0.04 19.69 -1.64
N MET A 95 -0.64 20.05 -0.52
CA MET A 95 -1.78 20.99 -0.45
C MET A 95 -1.31 22.45 -0.36
N PHE A 96 0.00 22.71 -0.33
CA PHE A 96 0.62 24.01 -0.11
C PHE A 96 0.23 24.65 1.23
N LEU A 97 0.22 23.82 2.28
CA LEU A 97 -0.10 24.24 3.64
C LEU A 97 1.04 25.08 4.22
N ASP A 98 0.67 26.10 5.03
CA ASP A 98 1.62 26.92 5.78
C ASP A 98 1.32 26.95 7.29
N THR A 99 2.23 27.48 8.09
CA THR A 99 2.14 27.46 9.56
C THR A 99 0.98 28.30 10.12
N THR A 100 0.36 29.16 9.32
CA THR A 100 -0.82 29.96 9.70
C THR A 100 -2.11 29.19 9.51
N ASP A 101 -2.07 28.10 8.73
CA ASP A 101 -3.23 27.27 8.44
C ASP A 101 -3.72 26.47 9.65
N ARG A 102 -5.03 26.23 9.65
CA ARG A 102 -5.74 25.31 10.54
C ARG A 102 -6.71 24.51 9.67
N VAL A 103 -6.30 23.29 9.32
CA VAL A 103 -6.97 22.51 8.28
C VAL A 103 -7.80 21.40 8.90
N THR A 104 -9.03 21.21 8.40
CA THR A 104 -9.89 20.14 8.92
C THR A 104 -9.33 18.76 8.58
N VAL A 105 -9.52 17.79 9.47
CA VAL A 105 -9.15 16.39 9.23
C VAL A 105 -9.74 15.89 7.92
N LYS A 106 -10.99 16.26 7.62
CA LYS A 106 -11.66 15.95 6.37
C LYS A 106 -10.92 16.45 5.14
N ASP A 107 -10.43 17.70 5.17
CA ASP A 107 -9.72 18.28 4.02
C ASP A 107 -8.31 17.71 3.90
N LEU A 108 -7.62 17.42 5.02
CA LEU A 108 -6.35 16.72 5.02
C LEU A 108 -6.48 15.32 4.37
N ILE A 109 -7.47 14.53 4.79
CA ILE A 109 -7.72 13.21 4.20
C ILE A 109 -8.02 13.32 2.71
N ARG A 110 -8.85 14.29 2.29
CA ARG A 110 -9.12 14.56 0.87
C ARG A 110 -7.85 14.94 0.11
N GLY A 111 -7.03 15.81 0.68
CA GLY A 111 -5.75 16.22 0.10
C GLY A 111 -4.78 15.05 -0.09
N ILE A 112 -4.75 14.12 0.86
CA ILE A 112 -3.96 12.90 0.72
C ILE A 112 -4.49 12.02 -0.40
N ILE A 113 -5.80 11.80 -0.48
CA ILE A 113 -6.42 10.89 -1.46
C ILE A 113 -6.32 11.47 -2.88
N VAL A 114 -6.63 12.76 -3.06
CA VAL A 114 -6.77 13.38 -4.38
C VAL A 114 -5.45 13.92 -4.90
N LEU A 115 -4.67 14.59 -4.04
CA LEU A 115 -3.42 15.27 -4.42
C LEU A 115 -2.18 14.47 -4.02
N SER A 116 -2.34 13.38 -3.25
CA SER A 116 -1.21 12.69 -2.64
C SER A 116 -0.38 13.61 -1.73
N GLY A 117 -1.03 14.53 -0.98
CA GLY A 117 -0.41 15.58 -0.19
C GLY A 117 0.57 15.06 0.87
N ASN A 118 1.85 15.39 0.71
CA ASN A 118 2.91 15.01 1.64
C ASN A 118 2.81 15.78 2.95
N ASP A 119 2.55 17.08 2.86
CA ASP A 119 2.30 18.01 3.98
C ASP A 119 1.09 17.56 4.82
N ALA A 120 -0.01 17.22 4.18
CA ALA A 120 -1.20 16.72 4.86
C ALA A 120 -0.95 15.41 5.63
N CYS A 121 -0.12 14.51 5.10
CA CYS A 121 0.30 13.30 5.81
C CYS A 121 1.07 13.64 7.08
N ALA A 122 2.01 14.61 7.01
CA ALA A 122 2.80 15.02 8.16
C ALA A 122 1.93 15.67 9.24
N VAL A 123 0.97 16.52 8.87
CA VAL A 123 0.00 17.12 9.81
C VAL A 123 -0.78 16.04 10.56
N LEU A 124 -1.34 15.05 9.85
CA LEU A 124 -2.06 13.94 10.49
C LEU A 124 -1.13 13.08 11.34
N ALA A 125 0.09 12.85 10.89
CA ALA A 125 1.08 12.05 11.60
C ALA A 125 1.45 12.69 12.95
N GLU A 126 1.72 13.98 12.96
CA GLU A 126 2.04 14.74 14.17
C GLU A 126 0.87 14.75 15.16
N ALA A 127 -0.35 14.94 14.66
CA ALA A 127 -1.56 14.94 15.48
C ALA A 127 -1.87 13.57 16.12
N LEU A 128 -1.56 12.46 15.42
CA LEU A 128 -1.85 11.11 15.86
C LEU A 128 -0.70 10.46 16.64
N SER A 129 0.49 11.00 16.55
CA SER A 129 1.65 10.48 17.25
C SER A 129 1.59 10.78 18.74
N VAL A 130 2.01 9.82 19.56
CA VAL A 130 2.07 10.00 21.03
C VAL A 130 3.05 11.09 21.44
N ASP A 131 4.14 11.24 20.67
CA ASP A 131 5.20 12.22 20.94
C ASP A 131 5.06 13.49 20.07
N GLY A 132 3.99 13.61 19.29
CA GLY A 132 3.75 14.75 18.41
C GLY A 132 4.70 14.82 17.21
N THR A 133 5.43 13.74 16.89
CA THR A 133 6.40 13.74 15.79
C THR A 133 6.01 12.76 14.68
N GLU A 134 6.36 13.09 13.43
CA GLU A 134 6.19 12.15 12.30
C GLU A 134 7.04 10.88 12.49
N LYS A 135 8.21 10.98 13.13
CA LYS A 135 9.05 9.83 13.44
C LYS A 135 8.36 8.85 14.40
N GLY A 136 7.70 9.37 15.44
CA GLY A 136 6.89 8.57 16.35
C GLY A 136 5.73 7.90 15.62
N PHE A 137 5.06 8.64 14.74
CA PHE A 137 4.01 8.09 13.89
C PHE A 137 4.51 6.97 12.97
N ALA A 138 5.66 7.12 12.33
CA ALA A 138 6.26 6.08 11.50
C ALA A 138 6.54 4.79 12.30
N SER A 139 6.91 4.93 13.56
CA SER A 139 7.05 3.79 14.49
C SER A 139 5.70 3.12 14.75
N MET A 140 4.63 3.92 14.92
CA MET A 140 3.26 3.41 15.05
C MET A 140 2.81 2.69 13.77
N MET A 141 3.08 3.25 12.58
CA MET A 141 2.79 2.62 11.29
C MET A 141 3.47 1.25 11.18
N THR A 142 4.75 1.15 11.55
CA THR A 142 5.49 -0.12 11.53
C THR A 142 4.92 -1.13 12.52
N ALA A 143 4.53 -0.70 13.71
CA ALA A 143 3.89 -1.56 14.70
C ALA A 143 2.50 -2.04 14.22
N LYS A 144 1.72 -1.15 13.60
CA LYS A 144 0.43 -1.48 12.99
C LYS A 144 0.61 -2.48 11.85
N ALA A 145 1.55 -2.27 10.95
CA ALA A 145 1.88 -3.18 9.86
C ALA A 145 2.14 -4.60 10.35
N LYS A 146 2.97 -4.76 11.38
CA LYS A 146 3.24 -6.06 12.00
C LYS A 146 1.97 -6.73 12.53
N LYS A 147 1.08 -5.98 13.18
CA LYS A 147 -0.22 -6.50 13.67
C LYS A 147 -1.15 -6.95 12.55
N LEU A 148 -1.03 -6.34 11.35
CA LEU A 148 -1.78 -6.70 10.16
C LEU A 148 -1.13 -7.86 9.36
N GLY A 149 0.02 -8.37 9.81
CA GLY A 149 0.74 -9.45 9.12
C GLY A 149 1.69 -8.96 8.01
N MET A 150 1.94 -7.65 7.91
CA MET A 150 2.87 -7.04 6.94
C MET A 150 4.31 -7.17 7.45
N HIS A 151 4.89 -8.36 7.29
CA HIS A 151 6.18 -8.69 7.93
C HIS A 151 7.39 -8.14 7.17
N ASN A 152 7.24 -7.78 5.89
CA ASN A 152 8.29 -7.23 5.03
C ASN A 152 8.20 -5.71 4.88
N SER A 153 7.43 -5.05 5.74
CA SER A 153 7.18 -3.61 5.66
C SER A 153 7.71 -2.85 6.88
N VAL A 154 8.43 -1.76 6.59
CA VAL A 154 8.95 -0.81 7.59
C VAL A 154 8.67 0.60 7.09
N PHE A 155 8.16 1.45 7.96
CA PHE A 155 7.88 2.86 7.70
C PHE A 155 8.90 3.76 8.41
N ALA A 156 9.36 4.79 7.71
CA ALA A 156 10.28 5.80 8.22
C ALA A 156 9.68 7.22 8.23
N ASN A 157 8.57 7.40 7.50
CA ASN A 157 7.76 8.62 7.45
C ASN A 157 6.32 8.28 7.06
N SER A 158 5.45 9.27 7.11
CA SER A 158 4.00 9.12 6.88
C SER A 158 3.59 9.09 5.41
N ASN A 159 4.44 9.59 4.51
CA ASN A 159 4.04 9.95 3.15
C ASN A 159 4.76 9.18 2.04
N GLY A 160 5.79 8.40 2.38
CA GLY A 160 6.59 7.66 1.39
C GLY A 160 7.76 8.45 0.81
N TRP A 161 8.12 9.57 1.41
CA TRP A 161 9.31 10.32 1.02
C TRP A 161 10.55 9.41 1.04
N PRO A 162 11.47 9.54 0.08
CA PRO A 162 12.61 8.64 -0.01
C PRO A 162 13.40 8.53 1.29
N HIS A 163 13.52 7.32 1.82
CA HIS A 163 14.30 7.02 3.01
C HIS A 163 14.89 5.61 2.90
N PRO A 164 16.18 5.39 3.29
CA PRO A 164 16.83 4.08 3.17
C PRO A 164 16.10 2.94 3.87
N SER A 165 15.49 3.22 5.02
CA SER A 165 14.78 2.22 5.83
C SER A 165 13.33 2.00 5.41
N GLN A 166 12.75 2.86 4.55
CA GLN A 166 11.36 2.72 4.14
C GLN A 166 11.24 1.66 3.05
N ARG A 167 10.64 0.54 3.40
CA ARG A 167 10.48 -0.61 2.51
C ARG A 167 9.12 -1.27 2.72
N MET A 168 8.56 -1.80 1.64
CA MET A 168 7.30 -2.54 1.64
C MET A 168 7.33 -3.61 0.56
N SER A 169 6.76 -4.79 0.81
CA SER A 169 6.54 -5.79 -0.22
C SER A 169 5.21 -5.56 -0.94
N MET A 170 5.07 -6.13 -2.14
CA MET A 170 3.81 -6.02 -2.90
C MET A 170 2.69 -6.82 -2.25
N LYS A 171 3.02 -7.88 -1.49
CA LYS A 171 2.06 -8.71 -0.78
C LYS A 171 1.54 -8.04 0.49
N ASP A 172 2.39 -7.26 1.17
CA ASP A 172 2.02 -6.48 2.35
C ASP A 172 1.16 -5.27 1.98
#